data_710f4dd3ae63b070119684b893647730
#
_entry.id   710f4dd3ae63b070119684b893647730
#
_cell.length_a   1.000
_cell.length_b   1.000
_cell.length_c   1.000
_cell.angle_alpha   90.00
_cell.angle_beta   90.00
_cell.angle_gamma   90.00
#
_symmetry.space_group_name_H-M   'P 1'
#
loop_
_entity.id
_entity.type
_entity.pdbx_description
1 polymer ?
#
loop_
_entity_poly.entity_id
_entity_poly.type
_entity_poly.pdbx_seq_one_letter_code
_entity_poly.pdbx_strand_id
1 'polypeptide(L)'
;IKKPSGDIHGMTASSFLSLSLNPPMILFAVKKENEITSYLKTGKKIGVSILSEDMLDESNHFANIRLMKEPPVFCDEDEVKILKGSVAWYSVEVIRIYNEGDHIIVICSIKNLDIKSKKNPLLYYRGYSKIKL
;
A
#
# COMPACT_ATOMS: atom_id res chain seq x y z
N ILE A 1 -4.12 4.75 -4.44
CA ILE A 1 -5.52 4.98 -4.82
C ILE A 1 -5.60 5.95 -5.99
N LYS A 2 -6.66 5.83 -6.80
CA LYS A 2 -7.00 6.81 -7.83
C LYS A 2 -7.92 7.87 -7.24
N LYS A 3 -7.52 9.16 -7.35
CA LYS A 3 -8.33 10.31 -6.95
C LYS A 3 -9.50 10.53 -7.94
N PRO A 4 -10.54 11.30 -7.56
CA PRO A 4 -11.58 11.71 -8.50
C PRO A 4 -11.05 12.47 -9.72
N SER A 5 -9.93 13.22 -9.58
CA SER A 5 -9.23 13.91 -10.67
C SER A 5 -8.60 12.96 -11.69
N GLY A 6 -8.45 11.67 -11.37
CA GLY A 6 -7.71 10.68 -12.14
C GLY A 6 -6.25 10.52 -11.71
N ASP A 7 -5.72 11.43 -10.90
CA ASP A 7 -4.37 11.34 -10.35
C ASP A 7 -4.24 10.18 -9.36
N ILE A 8 -3.02 9.71 -9.20
CA ILE A 8 -2.72 8.65 -8.23
C ILE A 8 -2.19 9.29 -6.95
N HIS A 9 -2.75 8.87 -5.82
CA HIS A 9 -2.22 9.18 -4.50
C HIS A 9 -1.75 7.90 -3.83
N GLY A 10 -0.52 7.91 -3.32
CA GLY A 10 0.08 6.79 -2.61
C GLY A 10 0.59 7.21 -1.24
N MET A 11 0.76 6.23 -0.37
CA MET A 11 1.47 6.39 0.89
C MET A 11 2.25 5.12 1.20
N THR A 12 3.36 5.27 1.91
CA THR A 12 4.08 4.14 2.49
C THR A 12 3.47 3.80 3.84
N ALA A 13 3.15 2.52 4.05
CA ALA A 13 2.65 2.01 5.31
C ALA A 13 3.48 0.82 5.78
N SER A 14 3.80 0.79 7.08
CA SER A 14 4.39 -0.37 7.76
C SER A 14 3.36 -1.13 8.61
N SER A 15 2.18 -0.55 8.81
CA SER A 15 1.07 -1.07 9.61
C SER A 15 0.12 -1.96 8.80
N PHE A 16 0.66 -2.80 7.94
CA PHE A 16 -0.10 -3.72 7.09
C PHE A 16 -0.01 -5.13 7.65
N LEU A 17 -1.17 -5.81 7.78
CA LEU A 17 -1.21 -7.21 8.19
C LEU A 17 -2.38 -7.98 7.57
N SER A 18 -2.20 -9.30 7.47
CA SER A 18 -3.27 -10.21 7.12
C SER A 18 -4.25 -10.37 8.29
N LEU A 19 -5.54 -10.29 8.02
CA LEU A 19 -6.59 -10.35 9.04
C LEU A 19 -7.34 -11.69 9.02
N SER A 20 -7.70 -12.18 7.83
CA SER A 20 -8.50 -13.40 7.65
C SER A 20 -8.15 -14.08 6.34
N LEU A 21 -8.27 -15.42 6.33
CA LEU A 21 -8.12 -16.23 5.13
C LEU A 21 -9.48 -16.61 4.52
N ASN A 22 -10.51 -16.71 5.33
CA ASN A 22 -11.85 -17.05 4.86
C ASN A 22 -12.93 -16.20 5.58
N PRO A 23 -13.44 -15.14 4.94
CA PRO A 23 -13.01 -14.59 3.66
C PRO A 23 -11.61 -13.96 3.74
N PRO A 24 -10.90 -13.80 2.61
CA PRO A 24 -9.56 -13.21 2.59
C PRO A 24 -9.62 -11.70 2.84
N MET A 25 -8.95 -11.25 3.89
CA MET A 25 -8.99 -9.87 4.37
C MET A 25 -7.63 -9.41 4.87
N ILE A 26 -7.39 -8.12 4.71
CA ILE A 26 -6.25 -7.41 5.27
C ILE A 26 -6.72 -6.21 6.10
N LEU A 27 -5.84 -5.68 6.94
CA LEU A 27 -6.02 -4.37 7.54
C LEU A 27 -4.73 -3.56 7.50
N PHE A 28 -4.88 -2.25 7.55
CA PHE A 28 -3.80 -1.30 7.77
C PHE A 28 -4.30 -0.09 8.56
N ALA A 29 -3.36 0.61 9.22
CA ALA A 29 -3.66 1.82 9.96
C ALA A 29 -3.08 3.06 9.26
N VAL A 30 -3.78 4.18 9.34
CA VAL A 30 -3.40 5.46 8.74
C VAL A 30 -3.62 6.57 9.75
N LYS A 31 -2.66 7.50 9.87
CA LYS A 31 -2.86 8.73 10.66
C LYS A 31 -4.01 9.54 10.09
N LYS A 32 -4.88 10.05 10.96
CA LYS A 32 -6.06 10.85 10.56
C LYS A 32 -5.71 12.10 9.75
N GLU A 33 -4.56 12.70 10.03
CA GLU A 33 -4.06 13.88 9.31
C GLU A 33 -3.50 13.59 7.90
N ASN A 34 -3.31 12.31 7.54
CA ASN A 34 -2.79 11.95 6.22
C ASN A 34 -3.84 12.22 5.14
N GLU A 35 -3.43 12.86 4.04
CA GLU A 35 -4.32 13.23 2.93
C GLU A 35 -5.14 12.02 2.39
N ILE A 36 -4.55 10.82 2.38
CA ILE A 36 -5.22 9.62 1.87
C ILE A 36 -6.54 9.32 2.59
N THR A 37 -6.67 9.72 3.86
CA THR A 37 -7.88 9.47 4.67
C THR A 37 -9.12 10.09 4.06
N SER A 38 -8.99 11.25 3.40
CA SER A 38 -10.10 11.94 2.73
C SER A 38 -10.67 11.15 1.53
N TYR A 39 -9.90 10.20 1.00
CA TYR A 39 -10.30 9.36 -0.13
C TYR A 39 -10.74 7.95 0.28
N LEU A 40 -10.51 7.59 1.56
CA LEU A 40 -10.89 6.26 2.08
C LEU A 40 -12.36 6.25 2.50
N LYS A 41 -13.12 5.38 1.88
CA LYS A 41 -14.54 5.12 2.22
C LYS A 41 -14.89 3.68 1.84
N THR A 42 -15.92 3.13 2.44
CA THR A 42 -16.46 1.80 2.08
C THR A 42 -16.72 1.73 0.58
N GLY A 43 -16.30 0.62 -0.04
CA GLY A 43 -16.37 0.40 -1.48
C GLY A 43 -15.20 0.98 -2.28
N LYS A 44 -14.28 1.73 -1.66
CA LYS A 44 -13.09 2.25 -2.35
C LYS A 44 -12.14 1.12 -2.70
N LYS A 45 -11.78 1.01 -3.99
CA LYS A 45 -10.73 0.09 -4.47
C LYS A 45 -9.36 0.69 -4.24
N ILE A 46 -8.43 -0.13 -3.78
CA ILE A 46 -7.05 0.25 -3.43
C ILE A 46 -6.09 -0.78 -4.01
N GLY A 47 -5.02 -0.31 -4.63
CA GLY A 47 -3.86 -1.12 -4.97
C GLY A 47 -2.85 -1.11 -3.81
N VAL A 48 -2.41 -2.27 -3.41
CA VAL A 48 -1.35 -2.44 -2.40
C VAL A 48 -0.15 -3.08 -3.07
N SER A 49 0.99 -2.41 -3.00
CA SER A 49 2.25 -2.86 -3.57
C SER A 49 3.20 -3.30 -2.46
N ILE A 50 3.62 -4.54 -2.48
CA ILE A 50 4.67 -5.03 -1.58
C ILE A 50 6.01 -4.73 -2.23
N LEU A 51 6.76 -3.79 -1.66
CA LEU A 51 7.99 -3.30 -2.25
C LEU A 51 9.10 -4.35 -2.22
N SER A 52 9.90 -4.42 -3.28
CA SER A 52 11.14 -5.20 -3.30
C SER A 52 12.25 -4.46 -2.57
N GLU A 53 13.29 -5.18 -2.17
CA GLU A 53 14.48 -4.64 -1.49
C GLU A 53 15.20 -3.53 -2.27
N ASP A 54 14.94 -3.40 -3.58
CA ASP A 54 15.50 -2.37 -4.47
C ASP A 54 14.66 -1.08 -4.51
N MET A 55 13.48 -1.07 -3.90
CA MET A 55 12.48 0.02 -4.00
C MET A 55 12.52 0.98 -2.80
N LEU A 56 13.72 1.26 -2.29
CA LEU A 56 13.88 2.21 -1.17
C LEU A 56 13.49 3.64 -1.57
N ASP A 57 13.77 4.05 -2.80
CA ASP A 57 13.46 5.39 -3.29
C ASP A 57 11.94 5.60 -3.40
N GLU A 58 11.19 4.62 -3.89
CA GLU A 58 9.73 4.63 -3.92
C GLU A 58 9.15 4.69 -2.49
N SER A 59 9.70 3.90 -1.58
CA SER A 59 9.27 3.92 -0.18
C SER A 59 9.46 5.29 0.46
N ASN A 60 10.63 5.91 0.29
CA ASN A 60 10.92 7.25 0.80
C ASN A 60 10.06 8.33 0.13
N HIS A 61 9.80 8.20 -1.17
CA HIS A 61 8.94 9.11 -1.93
C HIS A 61 7.53 9.18 -1.35
N PHE A 62 6.89 8.02 -1.19
CA PHE A 62 5.52 7.94 -0.66
C PHE A 62 5.43 8.11 0.86
N ALA A 63 6.56 8.07 1.57
CA ALA A 63 6.65 8.45 2.98
C ALA A 63 6.91 9.95 3.18
N ASN A 64 7.04 10.74 2.10
CA ASN A 64 7.42 12.15 2.11
C ASN A 64 8.77 12.44 2.79
N ILE A 65 9.68 11.46 2.78
CA ILE A 65 11.05 11.61 3.31
C ILE A 65 11.94 12.23 2.27
N ARG A 66 11.91 11.71 1.03
CA ARG A 66 12.69 12.21 -0.10
C ARG A 66 11.95 11.93 -1.40
N LEU A 67 11.66 12.98 -2.15
CA LEU A 67 11.02 12.84 -3.46
C LEU A 67 11.97 12.24 -4.48
N MET A 68 11.46 11.34 -5.30
CA MET A 68 12.20 10.81 -6.45
C MET A 68 12.37 11.91 -7.51
N LYS A 69 13.51 11.88 -8.22
CA LYS A 69 13.76 12.78 -9.37
C LYS A 69 12.85 12.44 -10.56
N GLU A 70 12.73 11.16 -10.85
CA GLU A 70 11.81 10.63 -11.86
C GLU A 70 10.52 10.17 -11.19
N PRO A 71 9.34 10.43 -11.79
CA PRO A 71 8.09 10.01 -11.19
C PRO A 71 7.99 8.48 -11.07
N PRO A 72 7.37 7.96 -10.01
CA PRO A 72 7.14 6.54 -9.85
C PRO A 72 6.34 5.96 -11.01
N VAL A 73 6.70 4.76 -11.45
CA VAL A 73 6.02 4.07 -12.55
C VAL A 73 4.98 3.10 -12.00
N PHE A 74 3.76 3.22 -12.50
CA PHE A 74 2.65 2.34 -12.15
C PHE A 74 2.26 1.43 -13.31
N CYS A 75 1.71 0.27 -12.99
CA CYS A 75 0.98 -0.58 -13.91
C CYS A 75 -0.47 -0.75 -13.43
N ASP A 76 -1.36 -1.07 -14.38
CA ASP A 76 -2.76 -1.38 -14.08
C ASP A 76 -2.90 -2.87 -13.83
N GLU A 77 -3.47 -3.21 -12.68
CA GLU A 77 -3.79 -4.59 -12.29
C GLU A 77 -5.17 -4.57 -11.62
N ASP A 78 -6.08 -5.39 -12.11
CA ASP A 78 -7.42 -5.57 -11.50
C ASP A 78 -8.13 -4.25 -11.12
N GLU A 79 -8.13 -3.27 -12.04
CA GLU A 79 -8.72 -1.92 -11.88
C GLU A 79 -8.03 -1.01 -10.83
N VAL A 80 -6.87 -1.42 -10.30
CA VAL A 80 -6.07 -0.59 -9.38
C VAL A 80 -4.68 -0.31 -9.95
N LYS A 81 -4.02 0.70 -9.40
CA LYS A 81 -2.64 1.04 -9.74
C LYS A 81 -1.67 0.38 -8.77
N ILE A 82 -0.66 -0.27 -9.31
CA ILE A 82 0.39 -0.96 -8.59
C ILE A 82 1.74 -0.39 -9.01
N LEU A 83 2.68 -0.22 -8.08
CA LEU A 83 4.03 0.18 -8.39
C LEU A 83 4.76 -0.90 -9.19
N LYS A 84 5.30 -0.52 -10.34
CA LYS A 84 6.13 -1.42 -11.15
C LYS A 84 7.37 -1.83 -10.37
N GLY A 85 7.69 -3.12 -10.38
CA GLY A 85 8.85 -3.68 -9.65
C GLY A 85 8.51 -4.28 -8.28
N SER A 86 7.27 -4.14 -7.80
CA SER A 86 6.81 -4.77 -6.56
C SER A 86 6.96 -6.30 -6.61
N VAL A 87 7.27 -6.92 -5.47
CA VAL A 87 7.38 -8.39 -5.38
C VAL A 87 6.03 -9.08 -5.44
N ALA A 88 5.02 -8.41 -4.90
CA ALA A 88 3.63 -8.86 -4.91
C ALA A 88 2.69 -7.66 -4.86
N TRP A 89 1.42 -7.88 -5.20
CA TRP A 89 0.40 -6.87 -5.09
C TRP A 89 -0.94 -7.47 -4.66
N TYR A 90 -1.80 -6.58 -4.13
CA TYR A 90 -3.20 -6.87 -3.84
C TYR A 90 -4.09 -5.81 -4.47
N SER A 91 -5.20 -6.24 -5.06
CA SER A 91 -6.37 -5.41 -5.29
C SER A 91 -7.34 -5.65 -4.13
N VAL A 92 -7.67 -4.60 -3.41
CA VAL A 92 -8.53 -4.69 -2.22
C VAL A 92 -9.65 -3.66 -2.28
N GLU A 93 -10.73 -3.94 -1.56
CA GLU A 93 -11.87 -3.03 -1.41
C GLU A 93 -12.11 -2.77 0.07
N VAL A 94 -12.21 -1.50 0.44
CA VAL A 94 -12.51 -1.08 1.82
C VAL A 94 -13.90 -1.54 2.20
N ILE A 95 -14.00 -2.29 3.31
CA ILE A 95 -15.27 -2.76 3.85
C ILE A 95 -15.66 -2.10 5.17
N ARG A 96 -14.67 -1.70 6.00
CA ARG A 96 -14.91 -1.00 7.26
C ARG A 96 -13.76 -0.05 7.59
N ILE A 97 -14.11 1.04 8.29
CA ILE A 97 -13.14 2.01 8.81
C ILE A 97 -13.50 2.28 10.26
N TYR A 98 -12.52 2.20 11.16
CA TYR A 98 -12.67 2.51 12.58
C TYR A 98 -11.75 3.67 12.98
N ASN A 99 -12.27 4.55 13.81
CA ASN A 99 -11.50 5.64 14.41
C ASN A 99 -10.87 5.17 15.71
N GLU A 100 -9.52 5.15 15.77
CA GLU A 100 -8.78 4.70 16.93
C GLU A 100 -7.65 5.67 17.27
N GLY A 101 -7.82 6.45 18.32
CA GLY A 101 -6.83 7.46 18.73
C GLY A 101 -6.57 8.48 17.63
N ASP A 102 -5.30 8.67 17.25
CA ASP A 102 -4.84 9.54 16.15
C ASP A 102 -4.80 8.83 14.79
N HIS A 103 -5.25 7.58 14.71
CA HIS A 103 -5.31 6.75 13.50
C HIS A 103 -6.73 6.36 13.13
N ILE A 104 -6.88 5.89 11.91
CA ILE A 104 -8.00 5.05 11.47
C ILE A 104 -7.48 3.65 11.17
N ILE A 105 -8.28 2.63 11.45
CA ILE A 105 -8.04 1.25 11.02
C ILE A 105 -8.92 1.00 9.81
N VAL A 106 -8.30 0.58 8.70
CA VAL A 106 -8.99 0.29 7.46
C VAL A 106 -8.98 -1.21 7.23
N ILE A 107 -10.16 -1.81 7.17
CA ILE A 107 -10.34 -3.24 6.88
C ILE A 107 -10.79 -3.39 5.44
N CYS A 108 -10.10 -4.26 4.71
CA CYS A 108 -10.35 -4.49 3.30
C CYS A 108 -10.55 -5.98 2.99
N SER A 109 -11.47 -6.26 2.06
CA SER A 109 -11.54 -7.56 1.40
C SER A 109 -10.52 -7.63 0.26
N ILE A 110 -9.82 -8.76 0.12
CA ILE A 110 -8.94 -9.01 -1.01
C ILE A 110 -9.81 -9.44 -2.20
N LYS A 111 -9.68 -8.76 -3.32
CA LYS A 111 -10.36 -9.09 -4.57
C LYS A 111 -9.47 -9.93 -5.48
N ASN A 112 -8.20 -9.55 -5.57
CA ASN A 112 -7.21 -10.27 -6.35
C ASN A 112 -5.81 -10.02 -5.78
N LEU A 113 -4.87 -10.89 -6.11
CA LEU A 113 -3.46 -10.75 -5.72
C LEU A 113 -2.58 -11.56 -6.69
N ASP A 114 -1.31 -11.17 -6.79
CA ASP A 114 -0.32 -11.93 -7.54
C ASP A 114 1.09 -11.71 -6.99
N ILE A 115 1.96 -12.70 -7.16
CA ILE A 115 3.39 -12.63 -6.86
C ILE A 115 4.12 -12.39 -8.18
N LYS A 116 4.80 -11.26 -8.30
CA LYS A 116 5.45 -10.83 -9.55
C LYS A 116 6.93 -11.18 -9.62
N SER A 117 7.58 -11.39 -8.49
CA SER A 117 9.02 -11.62 -8.47
C SER A 117 9.44 -12.47 -7.27
N LYS A 118 10.62 -13.11 -7.40
CA LYS A 118 11.28 -13.86 -6.32
C LYS A 118 12.24 -13.01 -5.49
N LYS A 119 12.29 -11.69 -5.72
CA LYS A 119 13.10 -10.78 -4.93
C LYS A 119 12.62 -10.76 -3.48
N ASN A 120 13.54 -10.40 -2.57
CA ASN A 120 13.17 -10.20 -1.17
C ASN A 120 12.31 -8.93 -1.03
N PRO A 121 11.35 -8.90 -0.09
CA PRO A 121 10.63 -7.68 0.23
C PRO A 121 11.52 -6.66 0.94
N LEU A 122 11.22 -5.38 0.77
CA LEU A 122 11.82 -4.32 1.54
C LEU A 122 11.33 -4.40 3.00
N LEU A 123 12.26 -4.45 3.95
CA LEU A 123 11.95 -4.51 5.38
C LEU A 123 12.17 -3.16 6.07
N TYR A 124 11.27 -2.86 7.01
CA TYR A 124 11.43 -1.74 7.93
C TYR A 124 11.73 -2.26 9.34
N TYR A 125 12.99 -2.13 9.75
CA TYR A 125 13.45 -2.46 11.10
C TYR A 125 14.52 -1.46 11.53
N ARG A 126 14.19 -0.56 12.45
CA ARG A 126 15.07 0.56 12.86
C ARG A 126 15.61 1.36 11.65
N GLY A 127 14.74 1.62 10.68
CA GLY A 127 15.08 2.05 9.33
C GLY A 127 14.89 0.91 8.33
N TYR A 128 15.08 1.21 7.03
CA TYR A 128 14.97 0.17 6.00
C TYR A 128 16.19 -0.76 6.01
N SER A 129 15.94 -2.04 5.83
CA SER A 129 16.98 -3.06 5.79
C SER A 129 16.69 -4.13 4.75
N LYS A 130 17.74 -4.84 4.34
CA LYS A 130 17.67 -6.02 3.48
C LYS A 130 17.77 -7.28 4.33
N ILE A 131 17.07 -8.33 3.95
CA ILE A 131 17.27 -9.66 4.54
C ILE A 131 18.65 -10.15 4.10
N LYS A 132 19.53 -10.40 5.07
CA LYS A 132 20.74 -11.18 4.84
C LYS A 132 20.37 -12.63 5.13
N LEU A 133 20.20 -13.42 4.10
CA LEU A 133 20.08 -14.87 4.18
C LEU A 133 21.47 -15.50 4.32
#